data_72a12d417a524e27bc14f94777e9ef04
#
_entry.id   72a12d417a524e27bc14f94777e9ef04
#
_cell.length_a   1.000
_cell.length_b   1.000
_cell.length_c   1.000
_cell.angle_alpha   90.00
_cell.angle_beta   90.00
_cell.angle_gamma   90.00
#
_symmetry.space_group_name_H-M   'P 1'
#
loop_
_entity.id
_entity.type
_entity.pdbx_description
1 polymer ?
#
loop_
_entity_poly.entity_id
_entity_poly.type
_entity_poly.pdbx_seq_one_letter_code
_entity_poly.pdbx_strand_id
1 'polypeptide(L)'
;MRTELQLAIAAVTQERHNQFDASFSRVAALIADYPPEELADRLIDDIPPTVPWEVAADILNILIWSTEDNDSSIRRAAEQWLTETQDLWRIKMTLNLDVYPFAKKDQMQHVLTEVAQRFPEVSSRCKALVGSRVQLPE
;
A
#
# COMPACT_ATOMS: atom_id res chain seq x y z
N MET A 1 -11.78 -13.93 -9.19
CA MET A 1 -10.41 -13.49 -8.83
C MET A 1 -9.40 -14.25 -9.68
N ARG A 2 -8.34 -13.57 -10.13
CA ARG A 2 -7.29 -14.18 -10.95
C ARG A 2 -6.55 -15.24 -10.15
N THR A 3 -6.15 -16.33 -10.81
CA THR A 3 -5.44 -17.43 -10.13
C THR A 3 -4.12 -16.95 -9.52
N GLU A 4 -3.36 -16.15 -10.25
CA GLU A 4 -2.08 -15.59 -9.77
C GLU A 4 -2.26 -14.74 -8.52
N LEU A 5 -3.35 -13.96 -8.46
CA LEU A 5 -3.66 -13.15 -7.30
C LEU A 5 -4.02 -14.03 -6.09
N GLN A 6 -4.81 -15.07 -6.30
CA GLN A 6 -5.15 -16.01 -5.22
C GLN A 6 -3.89 -16.67 -4.65
N LEU A 7 -2.97 -17.09 -5.53
CA LEU A 7 -1.71 -17.69 -5.10
C LEU A 7 -0.82 -16.70 -4.35
N ALA A 8 -0.79 -15.44 -4.79
CA ALA A 8 -0.02 -14.40 -4.11
C ALA A 8 -0.58 -14.12 -2.72
N ILE A 9 -1.90 -14.00 -2.59
CA ILE A 9 -2.56 -13.77 -1.30
C ILE A 9 -2.26 -14.93 -0.34
N ALA A 10 -2.36 -16.16 -0.82
CA ALA A 10 -2.07 -17.33 0.02
C ALA A 10 -0.62 -17.38 0.47
N ALA A 11 0.33 -17.08 -0.44
CA ALA A 11 1.73 -17.10 -0.11
C ALA A 11 2.08 -16.02 0.92
N VAL A 12 1.60 -14.80 0.73
CA VAL A 12 1.84 -13.70 1.67
C VAL A 12 1.22 -14.01 3.04
N THR A 13 0.01 -14.54 3.05
CA THR A 13 -0.68 -14.89 4.29
C THR A 13 0.14 -15.92 5.10
N GLN A 14 0.69 -16.93 4.43
CA GLN A 14 1.49 -17.97 5.09
C GLN A 14 2.82 -17.45 5.58
N GLU A 15 3.44 -16.49 4.87
CA GLU A 15 4.82 -16.08 5.14
C GLU A 15 4.94 -14.80 5.96
N ARG A 16 3.83 -14.21 6.41
CA ARG A 16 3.85 -12.88 7.04
C ARG A 16 4.84 -12.72 8.19
N HIS A 17 5.08 -13.78 8.94
CA HIS A 17 5.97 -13.73 10.10
C HIS A 17 7.31 -14.40 9.84
N ASN A 18 7.61 -14.69 8.57
CA ASN A 18 8.83 -15.35 8.10
C ASN A 18 9.41 -14.58 6.93
N GLN A 19 10.39 -15.17 6.25
CA GLN A 19 10.91 -14.60 5.00
C GLN A 19 9.89 -14.80 3.88
N PHE A 20 9.77 -13.80 3.00
CA PHE A 20 8.79 -13.82 1.91
C PHE A 20 9.37 -14.44 0.62
N ASP A 21 10.07 -15.57 0.71
CA ASP A 21 10.75 -16.17 -0.45
C ASP A 21 9.79 -16.55 -1.57
N ALA A 22 8.73 -17.31 -1.25
CA ALA A 22 7.70 -17.68 -2.23
C ALA A 22 6.82 -16.49 -2.60
N SER A 23 6.56 -15.59 -1.65
CA SER A 23 5.75 -14.42 -1.86
C SER A 23 6.33 -13.50 -2.93
N PHE A 24 7.64 -13.27 -2.92
CA PHE A 24 8.28 -12.43 -3.93
C PHE A 24 8.01 -12.94 -5.34
N SER A 25 8.19 -14.24 -5.58
CA SER A 25 7.94 -14.82 -6.89
C SER A 25 6.49 -14.73 -7.32
N ARG A 26 5.56 -15.04 -6.40
CA ARG A 26 4.13 -15.01 -6.70
C ARG A 26 3.64 -13.60 -6.96
N VAL A 27 4.06 -12.63 -6.13
CA VAL A 27 3.64 -11.25 -6.29
C VAL A 27 4.27 -10.64 -7.55
N ALA A 28 5.54 -10.92 -7.82
CA ALA A 28 6.20 -10.40 -9.02
C ALA A 28 5.50 -10.86 -10.30
N ALA A 29 4.90 -12.07 -10.30
CA ALA A 29 4.16 -12.57 -11.45
C ALA A 29 2.91 -11.74 -11.76
N LEU A 30 2.38 -11.00 -10.78
CA LEU A 30 1.20 -10.15 -10.99
C LEU A 30 1.47 -8.98 -11.93
N ILE A 31 2.72 -8.54 -12.03
CA ILE A 31 3.10 -7.40 -12.88
C ILE A 31 2.67 -7.64 -14.33
N ALA A 32 2.77 -8.89 -14.79
CA ALA A 32 2.42 -9.24 -16.16
C ALA A 32 0.90 -9.19 -16.43
N ASP A 33 0.08 -9.25 -15.38
CA ASP A 33 -1.38 -9.32 -15.50
C ASP A 33 -2.08 -7.96 -15.52
N TYR A 34 -1.34 -6.88 -15.24
CA TYR A 34 -1.93 -5.55 -15.10
C TYR A 34 -1.15 -4.52 -15.90
N PRO A 35 -1.83 -3.55 -16.52
CA PRO A 35 -1.13 -2.40 -17.13
C PRO A 35 -0.36 -1.63 -16.06
N PRO A 36 0.90 -1.22 -16.32
CA PRO A 36 1.71 -0.56 -15.28
C PRO A 36 1.05 0.67 -14.64
N GLU A 37 0.35 1.48 -15.43
CA GLU A 37 -0.28 2.70 -14.93
C GLU A 37 -1.47 2.42 -14.03
N GLU A 38 -2.08 1.24 -14.16
CA GLU A 38 -3.30 0.87 -13.43
C GLU A 38 -3.05 -0.24 -12.41
N LEU A 39 -1.80 -0.68 -12.29
CA LEU A 39 -1.46 -1.86 -11.48
C LEU A 39 -2.01 -1.75 -10.05
N ALA A 40 -1.73 -0.66 -9.36
CA ALA A 40 -2.12 -0.51 -7.96
C ALA A 40 -3.65 -0.46 -7.82
N ASP A 41 -4.32 0.35 -8.62
CA ASP A 41 -5.77 0.53 -8.52
C ASP A 41 -6.51 -0.76 -8.84
N ARG A 42 -6.15 -1.42 -9.94
CA ARG A 42 -6.82 -2.66 -10.34
C ARG A 42 -6.52 -3.80 -9.37
N LEU A 43 -5.29 -3.90 -8.90
CA LEU A 43 -4.90 -4.95 -7.96
C LEU A 43 -5.72 -4.82 -6.68
N ILE A 44 -5.83 -3.62 -6.12
CA ILE A 44 -6.58 -3.40 -4.89
C ILE A 44 -8.07 -3.64 -5.11
N ASP A 45 -8.62 -3.24 -6.26
CA ASP A 45 -10.02 -3.53 -6.57
C ASP A 45 -10.30 -5.03 -6.67
N ASP A 46 -9.30 -5.81 -7.11
CA ASP A 46 -9.43 -7.27 -7.26
C ASP A 46 -9.24 -8.02 -5.94
N ILE A 47 -8.65 -7.40 -4.91
CA ILE A 47 -8.48 -8.03 -3.60
C ILE A 47 -9.78 -7.91 -2.81
N PRO A 48 -10.40 -9.04 -2.38
CA PRO A 48 -11.64 -8.96 -1.61
C PRO A 48 -11.43 -8.28 -0.25
N PRO A 49 -12.43 -7.54 0.26
CA PRO A 49 -12.32 -6.90 1.57
C PRO A 49 -12.26 -7.89 2.74
N THR A 50 -12.50 -9.17 2.49
CA THR A 50 -12.33 -10.23 3.48
C THR A 50 -10.87 -10.56 3.74
N VAL A 51 -9.96 -10.18 2.83
CA VAL A 51 -8.51 -10.32 3.03
C VAL A 51 -8.07 -9.24 4.02
N PRO A 52 -7.27 -9.60 5.05
CA PRO A 52 -6.77 -8.58 5.99
C PRO A 52 -5.97 -7.48 5.27
N TRP A 53 -6.16 -6.23 5.69
CA TRP A 53 -5.46 -5.11 5.05
C TRP A 53 -3.94 -5.27 5.14
N GLU A 54 -3.44 -5.93 6.17
CA GLU A 54 -2.00 -6.18 6.34
C GLU A 54 -1.44 -7.03 5.20
N VAL A 55 -2.21 -8.02 4.73
CA VAL A 55 -1.80 -8.86 3.60
C VAL A 55 -1.77 -8.04 2.32
N ALA A 56 -2.76 -7.19 2.09
CA ALA A 56 -2.79 -6.31 0.93
C ALA A 56 -1.61 -5.35 0.94
N ALA A 57 -1.29 -4.77 2.10
CA ALA A 57 -0.14 -3.89 2.24
C ALA A 57 1.17 -4.62 1.93
N ASP A 58 1.33 -5.85 2.41
CA ASP A 58 2.53 -6.65 2.13
C ASP A 58 2.68 -6.92 0.63
N ILE A 59 1.58 -7.20 -0.07
CA ILE A 59 1.63 -7.42 -1.52
C ILE A 59 2.13 -6.17 -2.24
N LEU A 60 1.58 -5.00 -1.91
CA LEU A 60 2.02 -3.75 -2.53
C LEU A 60 3.47 -3.41 -2.17
N ASN A 61 3.89 -3.67 -0.94
CA ASN A 61 5.27 -3.43 -0.52
C ASN A 61 6.26 -4.32 -1.29
N ILE A 62 5.90 -5.58 -1.54
CA ILE A 62 6.73 -6.45 -2.37
C ILE A 62 6.84 -5.90 -3.79
N LEU A 63 5.74 -5.39 -4.36
CA LEU A 63 5.76 -4.79 -5.69
C LEU A 63 6.64 -3.53 -5.74
N ILE A 64 6.61 -2.71 -4.69
CA ILE A 64 7.47 -1.52 -4.58
C ILE A 64 8.94 -1.92 -4.68
N TRP A 65 9.34 -2.99 -4.00
CA TRP A 65 10.73 -3.44 -3.97
C TRP A 65 11.13 -4.30 -5.16
N SER A 66 10.16 -4.75 -5.99
CA SER A 66 10.43 -5.64 -7.11
C SER A 66 10.86 -4.92 -8.38
N THR A 67 10.37 -3.70 -8.61
CA THR A 67 10.75 -2.90 -9.79
C THR A 67 10.75 -1.42 -9.43
N GLU A 68 11.57 -0.64 -10.15
CA GLU A 68 11.68 0.80 -9.93
C GLU A 68 10.41 1.54 -10.36
N ASP A 69 9.76 1.09 -11.44
CA ASP A 69 8.61 1.79 -12.01
C ASP A 69 7.35 1.65 -11.16
N ASN A 70 7.21 0.54 -10.43
CA ASN A 70 6.03 0.27 -9.61
C ASN A 70 5.89 1.24 -8.44
N ASP A 71 6.99 1.79 -7.95
CA ASP A 71 6.99 2.79 -6.89
C ASP A 71 6.17 4.02 -7.29
N SER A 72 6.37 4.56 -8.49
CA SER A 72 5.66 5.74 -8.98
C SER A 72 4.15 5.51 -9.10
N SER A 73 3.76 4.37 -9.65
CA SER A 73 2.34 4.03 -9.81
C SER A 73 1.65 3.86 -8.46
N ILE A 74 2.30 3.13 -7.55
CA ILE A 74 1.75 2.85 -6.23
C ILE A 74 1.68 4.13 -5.39
N ARG A 75 2.71 4.99 -5.47
CA ARG A 75 2.71 6.27 -4.76
C ARG A 75 1.55 7.16 -5.22
N ARG A 76 1.33 7.26 -6.51
CA ARG A 76 0.23 8.05 -7.06
C ARG A 76 -1.12 7.51 -6.59
N ALA A 77 -1.31 6.20 -6.63
CA ALA A 77 -2.53 5.58 -6.15
C ALA A 77 -2.72 5.83 -4.65
N ALA A 78 -1.65 5.72 -3.86
CA ALA A 78 -1.71 5.97 -2.42
C ALA A 78 -2.16 7.40 -2.12
N GLU A 79 -1.62 8.39 -2.85
CA GLU A 79 -2.03 9.78 -2.68
C GLU A 79 -3.51 9.97 -2.97
N GLN A 80 -4.02 9.33 -4.03
CA GLN A 80 -5.43 9.39 -4.39
C GLN A 80 -6.30 8.72 -3.32
N TRP A 81 -5.92 7.55 -2.86
CA TRP A 81 -6.68 6.84 -1.82
C TRP A 81 -6.76 7.64 -0.52
N LEU A 82 -5.68 8.28 -0.12
CA LEU A 82 -5.68 9.08 1.12
C LEU A 82 -6.59 10.30 1.03
N THR A 83 -6.76 10.87 -0.16
CA THR A 83 -7.57 12.07 -0.34
C THR A 83 -9.03 11.78 -0.69
N GLU A 84 -9.32 10.66 -1.33
CA GLU A 84 -10.63 10.41 -1.91
C GLU A 84 -11.42 9.25 -1.28
N THR A 85 -10.74 8.22 -0.73
CA THR A 85 -11.47 7.05 -0.25
C THR A 85 -12.19 7.29 1.06
N GLN A 86 -13.33 6.58 1.24
CA GLN A 86 -14.06 6.54 2.50
C GLN A 86 -13.94 5.17 3.16
N ASP A 87 -13.09 4.28 2.64
CA ASP A 87 -12.92 2.91 3.10
C ASP A 87 -11.76 2.81 4.09
N LEU A 88 -12.07 2.53 5.35
CA LEU A 88 -11.06 2.41 6.41
C LEU A 88 -10.05 1.30 6.13
N TRP A 89 -10.48 0.17 5.55
CA TRP A 89 -9.58 -0.92 5.16
C TRP A 89 -8.49 -0.40 4.21
N ARG A 90 -8.90 0.37 3.20
CA ARG A 90 -7.97 0.93 2.21
C ARG A 90 -7.04 1.98 2.85
N ILE A 91 -7.57 2.79 3.76
CA ILE A 91 -6.76 3.78 4.48
C ILE A 91 -5.70 3.09 5.34
N LYS A 92 -6.08 2.07 6.11
CA LYS A 92 -5.12 1.32 6.94
C LYS A 92 -4.02 0.69 6.08
N MET A 93 -4.40 0.07 4.98
CA MET A 93 -3.46 -0.54 4.05
C MET A 93 -2.49 0.51 3.50
N THR A 94 -3.01 1.64 3.03
CA THR A 94 -2.22 2.69 2.40
C THR A 94 -1.20 3.30 3.37
N LEU A 95 -1.59 3.53 4.62
CA LEU A 95 -0.69 4.12 5.63
C LEU A 95 0.46 3.20 6.03
N ASN A 96 0.43 1.94 5.61
CA ASN A 96 1.46 0.96 5.96
C ASN A 96 2.30 0.54 4.74
N LEU A 97 2.24 1.29 3.66
CA LEU A 97 3.11 1.07 2.50
C LEU A 97 4.49 1.66 2.75
N ASP A 98 5.51 1.06 2.12
CA ASP A 98 6.92 1.45 2.28
C ASP A 98 7.30 2.66 1.42
N VAL A 99 6.37 3.58 1.21
CA VAL A 99 6.60 4.84 0.50
C VAL A 99 5.97 5.97 1.28
N TYR A 100 6.58 7.15 1.22
CA TYR A 100 5.95 8.34 1.72
C TYR A 100 5.07 8.93 0.61
N PRO A 101 3.75 9.09 0.86
CA PRO A 101 2.89 9.78 -0.09
C PRO A 101 3.24 11.27 -0.13
N PHE A 102 3.02 11.88 -1.28
CA PHE A 102 3.29 13.29 -1.52
C PHE A 102 4.78 13.65 -1.49
N ALA A 103 5.19 14.46 -2.46
CA ALA A 103 6.59 14.84 -2.61
C ALA A 103 7.08 15.74 -1.47
N LYS A 104 6.18 16.57 -0.92
CA LYS A 104 6.54 17.54 0.11
C LYS A 104 6.01 17.12 1.47
N LYS A 105 6.83 17.29 2.50
CA LYS A 105 6.47 16.99 3.90
C LYS A 105 5.23 17.75 4.34
N ASP A 106 5.13 19.02 3.99
CA ASP A 106 4.00 19.87 4.41
C ASP A 106 2.69 19.38 3.83
N GLN A 107 2.70 18.98 2.56
CA GLN A 107 1.51 18.43 1.91
C GLN A 107 1.08 17.13 2.57
N MET A 108 2.04 16.25 2.83
CA MET A 108 1.77 14.99 3.53
C MET A 108 1.16 15.24 4.91
N GLN A 109 1.76 16.16 5.68
CA GLN A 109 1.24 16.49 7.02
C GLN A 109 -0.19 17.01 6.96
N HIS A 110 -0.48 17.90 6.00
CA HIS A 110 -1.83 18.44 5.83
C HIS A 110 -2.85 17.34 5.52
N VAL A 111 -2.54 16.48 4.56
CA VAL A 111 -3.44 15.39 4.15
C VAL A 111 -3.63 14.37 5.28
N LEU A 112 -2.54 13.97 5.94
CA LEU A 112 -2.65 12.99 7.03
C LEU A 112 -3.38 13.55 8.25
N THR A 113 -3.31 14.86 8.49
CA THR A 113 -4.12 15.50 9.53
C THR A 113 -5.61 15.37 9.22
N GLU A 114 -5.99 15.57 7.96
CA GLU A 114 -7.38 15.38 7.53
C GLU A 114 -7.82 13.92 7.62
N VAL A 115 -6.94 12.99 7.22
CA VAL A 115 -7.23 11.55 7.34
C VAL A 115 -7.48 11.17 8.80
N ALA A 116 -6.64 11.66 9.71
CA ALA A 116 -6.78 11.38 11.14
C ALA A 116 -8.10 11.92 11.70
N GLN A 117 -8.60 13.04 11.17
CA GLN A 117 -9.89 13.58 11.59
C GLN A 117 -11.05 12.75 11.06
N ARG A 118 -10.96 12.27 9.81
CA ARG A 118 -12.00 11.42 9.22
C ARG A 118 -12.00 10.01 9.82
N PHE A 119 -10.82 9.50 10.16
CA PHE A 119 -10.64 8.14 10.68
C PHE A 119 -9.79 8.18 11.95
N PRO A 120 -10.39 8.49 13.11
CA PRO A 120 -9.62 8.59 14.36
C PRO A 120 -8.84 7.33 14.71
N GLU A 121 -9.28 6.18 14.23
CA GLU A 121 -8.61 4.88 14.47
C GLU A 121 -7.18 4.87 13.93
N VAL A 122 -6.85 5.67 12.91
CA VAL A 122 -5.51 5.70 12.32
C VAL A 122 -4.71 6.93 12.72
N SER A 123 -5.20 7.71 13.67
CA SER A 123 -4.54 8.95 14.11
C SER A 123 -3.11 8.71 14.58
N SER A 124 -2.88 7.66 15.38
CA SER A 124 -1.53 7.32 15.86
C SER A 124 -0.58 7.00 14.72
N ARG A 125 -1.06 6.26 13.71
CA ARG A 125 -0.24 5.91 12.55
C ARG A 125 0.09 7.15 11.70
N CYS A 126 -0.86 8.05 11.51
CA CYS A 126 -0.63 9.30 10.80
C CYS A 126 0.46 10.13 11.49
N LYS A 127 0.39 10.26 12.80
CA LYS A 127 1.39 10.99 13.58
C LYS A 127 2.76 10.35 13.47
N ALA A 128 2.82 9.02 13.52
CA ALA A 128 4.08 8.30 13.41
C ALA A 128 4.75 8.52 12.04
N LEU A 129 3.95 8.50 10.97
CA LEU A 129 4.48 8.73 9.61
C LEU A 129 5.01 10.15 9.45
N VAL A 130 4.25 11.15 9.90
CA VAL A 130 4.68 12.54 9.82
C VAL A 130 5.96 12.75 10.63
N GLY A 131 6.00 12.21 11.85
CA GLY A 131 7.16 12.32 12.72
C GLY A 131 8.42 11.68 12.14
N SER A 132 8.27 10.50 11.52
CA SER A 132 9.42 9.81 10.94
C SER A 132 9.98 10.59 9.74
N ARG A 133 9.11 11.18 8.92
CA ARG A 133 9.54 11.93 7.75
C ARG A 133 10.23 13.25 8.10
N VAL A 134 9.79 13.89 9.17
CA VAL A 134 10.40 15.15 9.63
C VAL A 134 11.88 14.96 9.96
N GLN A 135 12.27 13.76 10.41
CA GLN A 135 13.65 13.45 10.78
C GLN A 135 14.54 13.12 9.57
N LEU A 136 13.96 12.97 8.37
CA LEU A 136 14.70 12.62 7.17
C LEU A 136 14.94 13.86 6.31
N PRO A 137 16.09 13.95 5.61
CA PRO A 137 16.27 15.01 4.61
C PRO A 137 15.30 14.81 3.46
N GLU A 138 14.87 15.91 2.88
CA GLU A 138 14.02 15.85 1.68
C GLU A 138 14.80 15.43 0.45
#